data_f39945e2b70e2d9d9a5e7b6976d19c9c
#
_entry.id   f39945e2b70e2d9d9a5e7b6976d19c9c
#
_cell.length_a   1.000
_cell.length_b   1.000
_cell.length_c   1.000
_cell.angle_alpha   90.00
_cell.angle_beta   90.00
_cell.angle_gamma   90.00
#
_symmetry.space_group_name_H-M   'P 1'
#
loop_
_entity.id
_entity.type
_entity.pdbx_description
1 polymer ?
#
loop_
_entity_poly.entity_id
_entity_poly.type
_entity_poly.pdbx_seq_one_letter_code
_entity_poly.pdbx_strand_id
1 'polypeptide(L)'
;MTDQATRLRQMVGAEGEPAPTEAQPPPPAPQTAPERPILSSAQAKAWADVRVVAITSGKGGVGKTNIAVNLAIALRDKGYRVLVIDADLGMANVDVMLGTSSRRHLLDLLRPEVKLDDVIVETPHGVQYISGGSGIEKALEYDRAEKLLLQQKLADCAARADVILVDTGAGLGRNVM
;
A
#
# COMPACT_ATOMS: atom_id res chain seq x y z
N MET A 1 7.86 -52.03 36.60
CA MET A 1 7.04 -51.02 35.92
C MET A 1 7.57 -49.66 36.38
N THR A 2 8.39 -49.04 35.57
CA THR A 2 9.03 -47.76 35.91
C THR A 2 8.05 -46.66 35.57
N ASP A 3 7.66 -45.93 36.60
CA ASP A 3 6.65 -44.88 36.55
C ASP A 3 7.04 -43.75 35.54
N GLN A 4 6.12 -43.38 34.65
CA GLN A 4 6.29 -42.29 33.67
C GLN A 4 6.65 -40.95 34.35
N ALA A 5 6.19 -40.75 35.59
CA ALA A 5 6.51 -39.55 36.38
C ALA A 5 8.01 -39.46 36.74
N THR A 6 8.69 -40.60 36.94
CA THR A 6 10.13 -40.64 37.22
C THR A 6 10.95 -40.28 35.98
N ARG A 7 10.51 -40.68 34.79
CA ARG A 7 11.16 -40.29 33.53
C ARG A 7 11.01 -38.80 33.22
N LEU A 8 9.85 -38.21 33.48
CA LEU A 8 9.63 -36.77 33.31
C LEU A 8 10.49 -35.96 34.28
N ARG A 9 10.65 -36.38 35.54
CA ARG A 9 11.53 -35.70 36.49
C ARG A 9 13.01 -35.74 36.11
N GLN A 10 13.46 -36.84 35.50
CA GLN A 10 14.83 -36.93 34.97
C GLN A 10 15.07 -36.03 33.73
N MET A 11 14.04 -35.78 32.94
CA MET A 11 14.17 -34.86 31.76
C MET A 11 14.13 -33.38 32.16
N VAL A 12 13.52 -33.02 33.29
CA VAL A 12 13.44 -31.63 33.78
C VAL A 12 14.62 -31.26 34.69
N GLY A 13 15.34 -32.27 35.25
CA GLY A 13 16.45 -32.07 36.20
C GLY A 13 17.83 -31.89 35.57
N ALA A 14 17.95 -31.82 34.25
CA ALA A 14 19.19 -31.41 33.61
C ALA A 14 19.19 -29.88 33.45
N GLU A 15 19.47 -29.16 34.53
CA GLU A 15 19.84 -27.75 34.49
C GLU A 15 21.19 -27.63 33.75
N GLY A 16 21.07 -27.46 32.41
CA GLY A 16 22.17 -26.99 31.63
C GLY A 16 22.44 -25.52 31.99
N GLU A 17 23.72 -25.20 32.16
CA GLU A 17 24.21 -23.81 32.32
C GLU A 17 23.47 -22.89 31.33
N PRO A 18 23.05 -21.69 31.76
CA PRO A 18 22.46 -20.73 30.83
C PRO A 18 23.46 -20.43 29.69
N ALA A 19 23.06 -20.73 28.47
CA ALA A 19 23.82 -20.35 27.29
C ALA A 19 24.14 -18.84 27.37
N PRO A 20 25.34 -18.39 26.92
CA PRO A 20 25.68 -16.98 26.93
C PRO A 20 24.58 -16.22 26.18
N THR A 21 23.98 -15.26 26.87
CA THR A 21 22.96 -14.37 26.29
C THR A 21 23.62 -13.64 25.13
N GLU A 22 23.30 -14.03 23.90
CA GLU A 22 23.67 -13.25 22.72
C GLU A 22 23.11 -11.85 22.93
N ALA A 23 24.02 -10.87 22.97
CA ALA A 23 23.65 -9.47 23.08
C ALA A 23 22.67 -9.13 21.94
N GLN A 24 21.46 -8.75 22.29
CA GLN A 24 20.48 -8.28 21.30
C GLN A 24 21.11 -7.13 20.50
N PRO A 25 21.02 -7.16 19.17
CA PRO A 25 21.50 -6.06 18.36
C PRO A 25 20.84 -4.76 18.84
N PRO A 26 21.57 -3.64 18.83
CA PRO A 26 20.99 -2.37 19.26
C PRO A 26 19.73 -2.07 18.43
N PRO A 27 18.73 -1.43 19.05
CA PRO A 27 17.51 -1.06 18.34
C PRO A 27 17.89 -0.23 17.09
N PRO A 28 17.20 -0.44 15.95
CA PRO A 28 17.47 0.34 14.76
C PRO A 28 17.35 1.83 15.08
N ALA A 29 18.30 2.62 14.54
CA ALA A 29 18.28 4.07 14.72
C ALA A 29 16.89 4.64 14.38
N PRO A 30 16.41 5.66 15.09
CA PRO A 30 15.11 6.26 14.82
C PRO A 30 15.06 6.66 13.36
N GLN A 31 14.09 6.06 12.64
CA GLN A 31 13.86 6.39 11.25
C GLN A 31 13.46 7.87 11.18
N THR A 32 14.25 8.67 10.48
CA THR A 32 13.90 10.07 10.22
C THR A 32 12.50 10.09 9.60
N ALA A 33 11.61 10.91 10.16
CA ALA A 33 10.27 11.06 9.63
C ALA A 33 10.32 11.29 8.12
N PRO A 34 9.42 10.66 7.35
CA PRO A 34 9.42 10.82 5.89
C PRO A 34 9.29 12.31 5.57
N GLU A 35 10.19 12.81 4.73
CA GLU A 35 10.09 14.19 4.23
C GLU A 35 8.77 14.33 3.49
N ARG A 36 7.96 15.28 3.91
CA ARG A 36 6.70 15.59 3.22
C ARG A 36 7.02 16.23 1.87
N PRO A 37 6.32 15.86 0.80
CA PRO A 37 6.48 16.53 -0.49
C PRO A 37 6.19 18.04 -0.31
N ILE A 38 6.99 18.86 -0.96
CA ILE A 38 6.75 20.30 -0.99
C ILE A 38 5.60 20.51 -1.98
N LEU A 39 4.39 20.66 -1.46
CA LEU A 39 3.20 20.97 -2.24
C LEU A 39 3.18 22.45 -2.60
N SER A 40 2.80 22.78 -3.82
CA SER A 40 2.42 24.14 -4.17
C SER A 40 1.18 24.58 -3.37
N SER A 41 0.95 25.88 -3.25
CA SER A 41 -0.24 26.41 -2.55
C SER A 41 -1.56 25.89 -3.17
N ALA A 42 -1.60 25.71 -4.49
CA ALA A 42 -2.74 25.14 -5.18
C ALA A 42 -2.96 23.66 -4.84
N GLN A 43 -1.89 22.86 -4.81
CA GLN A 43 -1.95 21.45 -4.41
C GLN A 43 -2.37 21.33 -2.95
N ALA A 44 -1.77 22.12 -2.04
CA ALA A 44 -2.14 22.08 -0.63
C ALA A 44 -3.62 22.39 -0.41
N LYS A 45 -4.17 23.37 -1.13
CA LYS A 45 -5.60 23.68 -1.10
C LYS A 45 -6.44 22.53 -1.64
N ALA A 46 -6.09 21.93 -2.78
CA ALA A 46 -6.81 20.79 -3.35
C ALA A 46 -6.84 19.60 -2.38
N TRP A 47 -5.71 19.30 -1.72
CA TRP A 47 -5.65 18.22 -0.72
C TRP A 47 -6.45 18.50 0.54
N ALA A 48 -6.71 19.75 0.91
CA ALA A 48 -7.56 20.09 2.05
C ALA A 48 -9.03 19.71 1.83
N ASP A 49 -9.47 19.68 0.57
CA ASP A 49 -10.85 19.40 0.19
C ASP A 49 -11.09 17.92 -0.19
N VAL A 50 -10.02 17.13 -0.39
CA VAL A 50 -10.10 15.72 -0.80
C VAL A 50 -10.15 14.78 0.39
N ARG A 51 -11.01 13.78 0.32
CA ARG A 51 -11.04 12.67 1.28
C ARG A 51 -10.20 11.51 0.79
N VAL A 52 -9.19 11.11 1.55
CA VAL A 52 -8.37 9.93 1.25
C VAL A 52 -8.75 8.81 2.21
N VAL A 53 -9.12 7.64 1.66
CA VAL A 53 -9.50 6.46 2.42
C VAL A 53 -8.61 5.30 1.99
N ALA A 54 -7.81 4.76 2.92
CA ALA A 54 -7.02 3.56 2.69
C ALA A 54 -7.82 2.31 3.11
N ILE A 55 -7.88 1.31 2.22
CA ILE A 55 -8.51 0.03 2.47
C ILE A 55 -7.39 -0.99 2.69
N THR A 56 -7.24 -1.43 3.94
CA THR A 56 -6.14 -2.29 4.38
C THR A 56 -6.64 -3.50 5.17
N SER A 57 -5.86 -4.57 5.23
CA SER A 57 -6.13 -5.73 6.07
C SER A 57 -4.86 -6.48 6.42
N GLY A 58 -4.86 -7.15 7.57
CA GLY A 58 -3.75 -8.01 8.00
C GLY A 58 -3.64 -9.34 7.24
N LYS A 59 -4.62 -9.71 6.39
CA LYS A 59 -4.68 -11.00 5.68
C LYS A 59 -5.08 -10.80 4.23
N GLY A 60 -4.49 -11.59 3.32
CA GLY A 60 -4.86 -11.66 1.91
C GLY A 60 -6.23 -12.32 1.68
N GLY A 61 -6.86 -12.00 0.53
CA GLY A 61 -8.09 -12.67 0.10
C GLY A 61 -9.36 -12.31 0.88
N VAL A 62 -9.35 -11.30 1.75
CA VAL A 62 -10.53 -10.90 2.55
C VAL A 62 -11.48 -9.96 1.81
N GLY A 63 -11.17 -9.60 0.56
CA GLY A 63 -12.05 -8.79 -0.29
C GLY A 63 -11.79 -7.29 -0.26
N LYS A 64 -10.58 -6.82 0.11
CA LYS A 64 -10.23 -5.38 0.11
C LYS A 64 -10.54 -4.71 -1.22
N THR A 65 -9.99 -5.22 -2.31
CA THR A 65 -10.21 -4.71 -3.67
C THR A 65 -11.69 -4.70 -4.03
N ASN A 66 -12.44 -5.73 -3.61
CA ASN A 66 -13.89 -5.79 -3.81
C ASN A 66 -14.60 -4.64 -3.09
N ILE A 67 -14.22 -4.37 -1.84
CA ILE A 67 -14.76 -3.24 -1.07
C ILE A 67 -14.36 -1.92 -1.73
N ALA A 68 -13.11 -1.76 -2.15
CA ALA A 68 -12.62 -0.54 -2.80
C ALA A 68 -13.41 -0.22 -4.07
N VAL A 69 -13.58 -1.20 -4.96
CA VAL A 69 -14.28 -1.03 -6.23
C VAL A 69 -15.77 -0.74 -6.01
N ASN A 70 -16.46 -1.51 -5.17
CA ASN A 70 -17.89 -1.29 -4.93
C ASN A 70 -18.15 0.05 -4.21
N LEU A 71 -17.28 0.44 -3.28
CA LEU A 71 -17.37 1.74 -2.63
C LEU A 71 -17.14 2.87 -3.63
N ALA A 72 -16.18 2.71 -4.56
CA ALA A 72 -15.92 3.69 -5.61
C ALA A 72 -17.15 3.91 -6.49
N ILE A 73 -17.79 2.82 -6.95
CA ILE A 73 -19.00 2.88 -7.76
C ILE A 73 -20.13 3.56 -6.98
N ALA A 74 -20.37 3.13 -5.73
CA ALA A 74 -21.44 3.71 -4.89
C ALA A 74 -21.23 5.21 -4.60
N LEU A 75 -20.00 5.66 -4.46
CA LEU A 75 -19.67 7.08 -4.31
C LEU A 75 -19.86 7.84 -5.63
N ARG A 76 -19.50 7.22 -6.75
CA ARG A 76 -19.72 7.80 -8.07
C ARG A 76 -21.19 8.00 -8.38
N ASP A 77 -22.03 7.01 -8.02
CA ASP A 77 -23.50 7.11 -8.16
C ASP A 77 -24.10 8.25 -7.31
N LYS A 78 -23.42 8.65 -6.24
CA LYS A 78 -23.77 9.84 -5.43
C LYS A 78 -23.23 11.16 -5.98
N GLY A 79 -22.57 11.15 -7.13
CA GLY A 79 -22.07 12.33 -7.83
C GLY A 79 -20.65 12.76 -7.45
N TYR A 80 -19.93 12.00 -6.60
CA TYR A 80 -18.54 12.31 -6.28
C TYR A 80 -17.62 11.95 -7.44
N ARG A 81 -16.56 12.73 -7.66
CA ARG A 81 -15.41 12.33 -8.49
C ARG A 81 -14.55 11.38 -7.67
N VAL A 82 -14.38 10.15 -8.14
CA VAL A 82 -13.68 9.11 -7.39
C VAL A 82 -12.47 8.64 -8.17
N LEU A 83 -11.31 8.60 -7.51
CA LEU A 83 -10.09 7.99 -8.00
C LEU A 83 -9.70 6.81 -7.10
N VAL A 84 -9.51 5.63 -7.69
CA VAL A 84 -8.95 4.46 -7.00
C VAL A 84 -7.48 4.35 -7.35
N ILE A 85 -6.62 4.26 -6.35
CA ILE A 85 -5.20 3.97 -6.52
C ILE A 85 -4.95 2.54 -6.02
N ASP A 86 -4.61 1.64 -6.94
CA ASP A 86 -4.21 0.29 -6.60
C ASP A 86 -2.74 0.32 -6.15
N ALA A 87 -2.52 0.17 -4.87
CA ALA A 87 -1.21 0.13 -4.24
C ALA A 87 -0.75 -1.31 -3.93
N ASP A 88 -1.48 -2.34 -4.41
CA ASP A 88 -1.02 -3.73 -4.39
C ASP A 88 -0.12 -4.00 -5.60
N LEU A 89 1.17 -3.65 -5.46
CA LEU A 89 2.16 -3.73 -6.54
C LEU A 89 2.51 -5.18 -6.94
N GLY A 90 2.07 -6.17 -6.17
CA GLY A 90 2.32 -7.60 -6.45
C GLY A 90 1.16 -8.26 -7.19
N MET A 91 -0.07 -7.90 -6.84
CA MET A 91 -1.29 -8.51 -7.37
C MET A 91 -2.38 -7.47 -7.60
N ALA A 92 -2.09 -6.49 -8.45
CA ALA A 92 -3.08 -5.49 -8.86
C ALA A 92 -4.28 -6.16 -9.52
N ASN A 93 -5.48 -5.89 -9.01
CA ASN A 93 -6.72 -6.52 -9.46
C ASN A 93 -7.86 -5.53 -9.71
N VAL A 94 -7.65 -4.24 -9.47
CA VAL A 94 -8.68 -3.21 -9.64
C VAL A 94 -9.15 -3.13 -11.08
N ASP A 95 -8.24 -3.21 -12.05
CA ASP A 95 -8.53 -3.19 -13.48
C ASP A 95 -9.41 -4.37 -13.93
N VAL A 96 -9.10 -5.57 -13.45
CA VAL A 96 -9.88 -6.78 -13.74
C VAL A 96 -11.30 -6.64 -13.19
N MET A 97 -11.46 -6.14 -11.97
CA MET A 97 -12.77 -5.96 -11.34
C MET A 97 -13.61 -4.86 -12.00
N LEU A 98 -12.97 -3.84 -12.55
CA LEU A 98 -13.64 -2.77 -13.28
C LEU A 98 -13.87 -3.12 -14.77
N GLY A 99 -13.45 -4.30 -15.21
CA GLY A 99 -13.62 -4.78 -16.59
C GLY A 99 -12.82 -3.97 -17.61
N THR A 100 -11.69 -3.43 -17.19
CA THR A 100 -10.82 -2.57 -18.00
C THR A 100 -9.39 -3.09 -18.00
N SER A 101 -8.52 -2.47 -18.78
CA SER A 101 -7.08 -2.74 -18.74
C SER A 101 -6.31 -1.42 -18.84
N SER A 102 -5.27 -1.29 -18.03
CA SER A 102 -4.36 -0.17 -18.12
C SER A 102 -3.13 -0.53 -18.94
N ARG A 103 -2.69 0.41 -19.79
CA ARG A 103 -1.43 0.27 -20.54
C ARG A 103 -0.23 0.75 -19.70
N ARG A 104 -0.48 1.56 -18.69
CA ARG A 104 0.53 2.15 -17.79
C ARG A 104 0.11 1.97 -16.36
N HIS A 105 1.08 1.93 -15.47
CA HIS A 105 0.89 1.64 -14.06
C HIS A 105 1.45 2.77 -13.19
N LEU A 106 1.12 2.75 -11.92
CA LEU A 106 1.57 3.70 -10.91
C LEU A 106 3.08 3.98 -11.01
N LEU A 107 3.88 2.95 -11.18
CA LEU A 107 5.34 3.06 -11.23
C LEU A 107 5.89 3.61 -12.53
N ASP A 108 5.10 3.65 -13.59
CA ASP A 108 5.50 4.36 -14.80
C ASP A 108 5.64 5.87 -14.56
N LEU A 109 5.01 6.40 -13.49
CA LEU A 109 5.21 7.79 -13.06
C LEU A 109 6.65 8.12 -12.65
N LEU A 110 7.47 7.12 -12.34
CA LEU A 110 8.90 7.32 -12.08
C LEU A 110 9.69 7.73 -13.33
N ARG A 111 9.12 7.53 -14.52
CA ARG A 111 9.70 8.00 -15.77
C ARG A 111 9.40 9.49 -15.94
N PRO A 112 10.41 10.34 -16.22
CA PRO A 112 10.25 11.79 -16.34
C PRO A 112 9.18 12.22 -17.36
N GLU A 113 9.09 11.51 -18.49
CA GLU A 113 8.19 11.79 -19.60
C GLU A 113 6.73 11.39 -19.33
N VAL A 114 6.46 10.54 -18.34
CA VAL A 114 5.12 10.06 -18.02
C VAL A 114 4.41 11.05 -17.09
N LYS A 115 3.24 11.51 -17.50
CA LYS A 115 2.38 12.40 -16.73
C LYS A 115 1.32 11.62 -15.98
N LEU A 116 0.68 12.26 -14.99
CA LEU A 116 -0.42 11.66 -14.23
C LEU A 116 -1.57 11.23 -15.15
N ASP A 117 -1.90 12.04 -16.16
CA ASP A 117 -2.95 11.72 -17.13
C ASP A 117 -2.68 10.47 -17.96
N ASP A 118 -1.42 10.09 -18.13
CA ASP A 118 -1.03 8.91 -18.90
C ASP A 118 -1.30 7.59 -18.14
N VAL A 119 -1.46 7.64 -16.81
CA VAL A 119 -1.67 6.48 -15.95
C VAL A 119 -3.09 6.38 -15.40
N ILE A 120 -3.87 7.47 -15.45
CA ILE A 120 -5.27 7.45 -15.06
C ILE A 120 -6.11 6.81 -16.16
N VAL A 121 -6.92 5.85 -15.80
CA VAL A 121 -7.90 5.20 -16.69
C VAL A 121 -9.30 5.52 -16.18
N GLU A 122 -10.16 5.97 -17.08
CA GLU A 122 -11.58 6.14 -16.80
C GLU A 122 -12.36 4.87 -17.20
N THR A 123 -13.24 4.43 -16.32
CA THR A 123 -14.05 3.23 -16.52
C THR A 123 -15.43 3.56 -17.07
N PRO A 124 -16.16 2.59 -17.64
CA PRO A 124 -17.56 2.77 -18.06
C PRO A 124 -18.48 3.24 -16.92
N HIS A 125 -18.11 2.97 -15.67
CA HIS A 125 -18.85 3.41 -14.48
C HIS A 125 -18.52 4.85 -14.07
N GLY A 126 -17.64 5.54 -14.81
CA GLY A 126 -17.19 6.90 -14.50
C GLY A 126 -16.26 6.99 -13.28
N VAL A 127 -15.79 5.85 -12.76
CA VAL A 127 -14.72 5.77 -11.76
C VAL A 127 -13.39 5.89 -12.47
N GLN A 128 -12.50 6.72 -11.94
CA GLN A 128 -11.11 6.77 -12.39
C GLN A 128 -10.24 5.84 -11.54
N TYR A 129 -9.22 5.23 -12.14
CA TYR A 129 -8.26 4.43 -11.38
C TYR A 129 -6.84 4.54 -11.93
N ILE A 130 -5.88 4.28 -11.05
CA ILE A 130 -4.46 4.06 -11.38
C ILE A 130 -4.13 2.63 -11.00
N SER A 131 -3.69 1.82 -11.97
CA SER A 131 -3.28 0.44 -11.73
C SER A 131 -1.93 0.38 -11.01
N GLY A 132 -1.79 -0.51 -10.03
CA GLY A 132 -0.53 -0.79 -9.35
C GLY A 132 0.49 -1.53 -10.23
N GLY A 133 -0.01 -2.22 -11.24
CA GLY A 133 0.78 -3.14 -12.06
C GLY A 133 0.98 -4.49 -11.37
N SER A 134 1.12 -5.55 -12.16
CA SER A 134 1.35 -6.90 -11.66
C SER A 134 2.80 -7.35 -11.88
N GLY A 135 3.36 -8.12 -10.93
CA GLY A 135 4.69 -8.72 -11.06
C GLY A 135 5.86 -7.77 -10.78
N ILE A 136 5.64 -6.63 -10.15
CA ILE A 136 6.69 -5.66 -9.82
C ILE A 136 7.14 -5.85 -8.36
N GLU A 137 7.76 -6.98 -8.06
CA GLU A 137 8.36 -7.24 -6.74
C GLU A 137 9.48 -6.25 -6.36
N LYS A 138 10.09 -5.59 -7.35
CA LYS A 138 11.16 -4.60 -7.17
C LYS A 138 10.68 -3.25 -6.61
N ALA A 139 9.40 -3.02 -6.47
CA ALA A 139 8.84 -1.76 -5.97
C ALA A 139 9.25 -1.44 -4.52
N LEU A 140 9.82 -2.40 -3.80
CA LEU A 140 10.23 -2.26 -2.40
C LEU A 140 11.59 -1.57 -2.21
N GLU A 141 12.36 -1.39 -3.28
CA GLU A 141 13.74 -0.90 -3.25
C GLU A 141 13.91 0.52 -3.81
N TYR A 142 12.80 1.26 -4.03
CA TYR A 142 12.92 2.63 -4.53
C TYR A 142 13.74 3.49 -3.58
N ASP A 143 14.67 4.22 -4.18
CA ASP A 143 15.46 5.18 -3.47
C ASP A 143 14.62 6.40 -3.01
N ARG A 144 15.25 7.29 -2.25
CA ARG A 144 14.58 8.47 -1.70
C ARG A 144 14.10 9.44 -2.80
N ALA A 145 14.86 9.57 -3.87
CA ALA A 145 14.53 10.49 -4.96
C ALA A 145 13.33 9.99 -5.77
N GLU A 146 13.27 8.69 -6.04
CA GLU A 146 12.14 8.03 -6.71
C GLU A 146 10.84 8.18 -5.90
N LYS A 147 10.90 7.94 -4.59
CA LYS A 147 9.76 8.13 -3.70
C LYS A 147 9.25 9.57 -3.70
N LEU A 148 10.16 10.54 -3.65
CA LEU A 148 9.81 11.96 -3.68
C LEU A 148 9.19 12.35 -5.03
N LEU A 149 9.75 11.86 -6.13
CA LEU A 149 9.20 12.08 -7.47
C LEU A 149 7.78 11.53 -7.60
N LEU A 150 7.55 10.30 -7.14
CA LEU A 150 6.24 9.67 -7.15
C LEU A 150 5.23 10.49 -6.33
N GLN A 151 5.61 10.91 -5.13
CA GLN A 151 4.78 11.75 -4.28
C GLN A 151 4.43 13.09 -4.94
N GLN A 152 5.39 13.74 -5.59
CA GLN A 152 5.15 14.99 -6.31
C GLN A 152 4.16 14.82 -7.46
N LYS A 153 4.31 13.74 -8.25
CA LYS A 153 3.39 13.45 -9.37
C LYS A 153 1.99 13.07 -8.87
N LEU A 154 1.90 12.33 -7.76
CA LEU A 154 0.62 12.00 -7.14
C LEU A 154 -0.04 13.20 -6.45
N ALA A 155 0.71 14.25 -6.16
CA ALA A 155 0.14 15.46 -5.56
C ALA A 155 -0.97 16.10 -6.42
N ASP A 156 -0.96 15.88 -7.73
CA ASP A 156 -1.98 16.39 -8.64
C ASP A 156 -3.27 15.56 -8.66
N CYS A 157 -3.28 14.37 -8.01
CA CYS A 157 -4.48 13.55 -7.89
C CYS A 157 -5.62 14.29 -7.16
N ALA A 158 -5.28 15.15 -6.21
CA ALA A 158 -6.26 15.93 -5.45
C ALA A 158 -7.12 16.86 -6.31
N ALA A 159 -6.59 17.34 -7.43
CA ALA A 159 -7.37 18.16 -8.38
C ALA A 159 -8.37 17.34 -9.21
N ARG A 160 -8.21 16.01 -9.24
CA ARG A 160 -8.99 15.10 -10.07
C ARG A 160 -10.16 14.46 -9.34
N ALA A 161 -10.16 14.41 -8.02
CA ALA A 161 -11.12 13.65 -7.25
C ALA A 161 -11.59 14.38 -6.00
N ASP A 162 -12.82 14.11 -5.58
CA ASP A 162 -13.35 14.51 -4.28
C ASP A 162 -13.05 13.43 -3.23
N VAL A 163 -12.93 12.17 -3.70
CA VAL A 163 -12.56 11.01 -2.87
C VAL A 163 -11.49 10.19 -3.58
N ILE A 164 -10.41 9.90 -2.86
CA ILE A 164 -9.35 8.98 -3.30
C ILE A 164 -9.40 7.74 -2.42
N LEU A 165 -9.59 6.57 -3.05
CA LEU A 165 -9.53 5.28 -2.38
C LEU A 165 -8.18 4.63 -2.70
N VAL A 166 -7.45 4.21 -1.66
CA VAL A 166 -6.17 3.51 -1.82
C VAL A 166 -6.38 2.06 -1.43
N ASP A 167 -6.35 1.16 -2.41
CA ASP A 167 -6.39 -0.29 -2.17
C ASP A 167 -4.97 -0.79 -1.92
N THR A 168 -4.70 -1.29 -0.72
CA THR A 168 -3.35 -1.71 -0.33
C THR A 168 -3.20 -3.23 -0.39
N GLY A 169 -1.98 -3.69 -0.61
CA GLY A 169 -1.65 -5.11 -0.47
C GLY A 169 -2.01 -5.67 0.90
N ALA A 170 -2.02 -7.00 1.02
CA ALA A 170 -2.29 -7.68 2.27
C ALA A 170 -1.06 -7.68 3.19
N GLY A 171 -1.30 -7.54 4.49
CA GLY A 171 -0.28 -7.64 5.54
C GLY A 171 0.27 -6.28 6.00
N LEU A 172 0.90 -6.31 7.18
CA LEU A 172 1.69 -5.20 7.71
C LEU A 172 3.10 -5.23 7.09
N GLY A 173 3.16 -5.30 5.74
CA GLY A 173 4.44 -5.21 5.04
C GLY A 173 5.09 -3.84 5.25
N ARG A 174 6.40 -3.76 5.01
CA ARG A 174 7.21 -2.52 5.14
C ARG A 174 6.67 -1.33 4.34
N ASN A 175 5.64 -1.54 3.52
CA ASN A 175 5.03 -0.53 2.64
C ASN A 175 3.88 0.25 3.28
N VAL A 176 3.44 -0.13 4.49
CA VAL A 176 2.28 0.48 5.17
C VAL A 176 2.71 1.36 6.35
N MET A 177 4.02 1.37 6.68
CA MET A 177 4.58 2.22 7.75
C MET A 177 5.42 3.35 7.20
#